data_c319f75a2fd849dd332ce10e5f1df18f
#
_entry.id   c319f75a2fd849dd332ce10e5f1df18f
#
_cell.length_a   1.000
_cell.length_b   1.000
_cell.length_c   1.000
_cell.angle_alpha   90.00
_cell.angle_beta   90.00
_cell.angle_gamma   90.00
#
_symmetry.space_group_name_H-M   'P 1'
#
loop_
_entity.id
_entity.type
_entity.pdbx_description
1 polymer ?
#
loop_
_entity_poly.entity_id
_entity_poly.type
_entity_poly.pdbx_seq_one_letter_code
_entity_poly.pdbx_strand_id
1 'polypeptide(L)'
;MSARPRLVVLDGFTMGQDVSWQSIAAQGELTVHDRTAPAELLARARGAEVLFTNKTVLDAAAIAALPELRAVMVLATGYNVVDLAAAAARGVPVCNVPGYSPPAVAQHVMAVVLELFSHVSLHARAVAAGRWAEQPDFCFWDKAPVELEGKTFGVVGFGAIGQKVAGLAHAFGMRVLVHAPRPKPAPGYEPFAFAGLDELFAASDVVSLHCPLTAENENMVDARRLALMKPTAVLVNTARGQLVDEAALAAALTAGRLGGAALDVVRVEPIQPGNPLLSAPNCMLTPHVAWATREARQRLMDIAADNLRGFLSGRPRNVVNAVK
;
A
#
# COMPACT_ATOMS: atom_id res chain seq x y z
N MET A 1 -28.57 -16.12 28.76
CA MET A 1 -27.50 -16.03 27.76
C MET A 1 -27.40 -14.57 27.39
N SER A 2 -26.22 -13.94 27.49
CA SER A 2 -26.01 -12.58 26.97
C SER A 2 -26.29 -12.56 25.47
N ALA A 3 -27.02 -11.56 24.98
CA ALA A 3 -27.28 -11.41 23.56
C ALA A 3 -25.92 -11.32 22.80
N ARG A 4 -25.81 -11.96 21.62
CA ARG A 4 -24.62 -11.88 20.80
C ARG A 4 -24.45 -10.45 20.30
N PRO A 5 -23.23 -9.88 20.32
CA PRO A 5 -23.01 -8.51 19.87
C PRO A 5 -23.34 -8.35 18.38
N ARG A 6 -23.92 -7.20 18.05
CA ARG A 6 -24.25 -6.86 16.66
C ARG A 6 -23.04 -6.27 15.95
N LEU A 7 -22.59 -6.96 14.92
CA LEU A 7 -21.39 -6.68 14.12
C LEU A 7 -21.81 -6.21 12.72
N VAL A 8 -21.33 -5.07 12.27
CA VAL A 8 -21.64 -4.57 10.92
C VAL A 8 -20.37 -4.20 10.19
N VAL A 9 -20.22 -4.77 8.99
CA VAL A 9 -19.16 -4.41 8.01
C VAL A 9 -19.75 -3.42 7.02
N LEU A 10 -19.15 -2.26 6.89
CA LEU A 10 -19.65 -1.18 6.04
C LEU A 10 -19.21 -1.30 4.59
N ASP A 11 -18.05 -1.92 4.33
CA ASP A 11 -17.41 -1.95 3.01
C ASP A 11 -16.55 -3.22 2.80
N GLY A 12 -17.20 -4.37 2.89
CA GLY A 12 -16.57 -5.69 2.79
C GLY A 12 -16.05 -6.06 1.41
N PHE A 13 -16.43 -5.35 0.34
CA PHE A 13 -16.07 -5.64 -1.04
C PHE A 13 -14.56 -5.90 -1.26
N THR A 14 -13.71 -5.10 -0.60
CA THR A 14 -12.24 -5.20 -0.75
C THR A 14 -11.64 -6.48 -0.17
N MET A 15 -12.39 -7.22 0.66
CA MET A 15 -11.95 -8.52 1.16
C MET A 15 -12.08 -9.64 0.13
N GLY A 16 -12.85 -9.41 -0.95
CA GLY A 16 -13.11 -10.40 -1.99
C GLY A 16 -14.04 -11.53 -1.53
N GLN A 17 -14.42 -12.40 -2.47
CA GLN A 17 -15.30 -13.54 -2.19
C GLN A 17 -14.55 -14.80 -1.79
N ASP A 18 -13.24 -14.81 -1.93
CA ASP A 18 -12.32 -15.93 -1.69
C ASP A 18 -11.73 -15.93 -0.27
N VAL A 19 -12.15 -14.98 0.59
CA VAL A 19 -11.78 -14.90 2.01
C VAL A 19 -13.05 -14.95 2.87
N SER A 20 -13.05 -15.82 3.89
CA SER A 20 -14.24 -16.08 4.70
C SER A 20 -14.39 -15.10 5.86
N TRP A 21 -15.62 -14.65 6.10
CA TRP A 21 -16.02 -13.89 7.28
C TRP A 21 -16.33 -14.76 8.51
N GLN A 22 -16.20 -16.08 8.41
CA GLN A 22 -16.65 -17.04 9.44
C GLN A 22 -15.99 -16.80 10.80
N SER A 23 -14.71 -16.44 10.85
CA SER A 23 -13.97 -16.18 12.09
C SER A 23 -14.52 -14.95 12.87
N ILE A 24 -15.10 -13.99 12.16
CA ILE A 24 -15.79 -12.83 12.75
C ILE A 24 -17.23 -13.19 13.07
N ALA A 25 -17.96 -13.84 12.15
CA ALA A 25 -19.36 -14.24 12.32
C ALA A 25 -19.57 -15.19 13.51
N ALA A 26 -18.57 -16.01 13.84
CA ALA A 26 -18.61 -16.88 15.03
C ALA A 26 -18.71 -16.12 16.36
N GLN A 27 -18.33 -14.82 16.37
CA GLN A 27 -18.23 -13.98 17.57
C GLN A 27 -19.43 -13.04 17.80
N GLY A 28 -20.35 -12.92 16.83
CA GLY A 28 -21.51 -12.02 16.92
C GLY A 28 -22.53 -12.24 15.81
N GLU A 29 -23.56 -11.40 15.78
CA GLU A 29 -24.52 -11.32 14.68
C GLU A 29 -23.94 -10.41 13.59
N LEU A 30 -23.37 -11.01 12.54
CA LEU A 30 -22.65 -10.31 11.48
C LEU A 30 -23.56 -9.94 10.32
N THR A 31 -23.56 -8.66 9.96
CA THR A 31 -24.09 -8.15 8.68
C THR A 31 -22.95 -7.56 7.87
N VAL A 32 -22.80 -7.97 6.59
CA VAL A 32 -21.77 -7.48 5.70
C VAL A 32 -22.42 -6.70 4.55
N HIS A 33 -22.05 -5.43 4.41
CA HIS A 33 -22.36 -4.62 3.24
C HIS A 33 -21.11 -4.53 2.36
N ASP A 34 -21.25 -4.74 1.06
CA ASP A 34 -20.12 -4.64 0.12
C ASP A 34 -19.59 -3.20 0.04
N ARG A 35 -20.49 -2.23 -0.02
CA ARG A 35 -20.19 -0.79 -0.05
C ARG A 35 -21.27 -0.04 0.69
N THR A 36 -20.91 1.05 1.35
CA THR A 36 -21.87 1.92 2.05
C THR A 36 -21.67 3.36 1.55
N ALA A 37 -22.67 3.90 0.87
CA ALA A 37 -22.68 5.31 0.51
C ALA A 37 -22.84 6.20 1.76
N PRO A 38 -22.32 7.43 1.76
CA PRO A 38 -22.42 8.33 2.91
C PRO A 38 -23.86 8.51 3.42
N ALA A 39 -24.84 8.60 2.54
CA ALA A 39 -26.26 8.73 2.89
C ALA A 39 -26.85 7.49 3.55
N GLU A 40 -26.26 6.31 3.36
CA GLU A 40 -26.74 5.03 3.90
C GLU A 40 -26.07 4.66 5.24
N LEU A 41 -24.95 5.35 5.59
CA LEU A 41 -24.10 5.01 6.72
C LEU A 41 -24.89 4.81 8.03
N LEU A 42 -25.63 5.81 8.43
CA LEU A 42 -26.35 5.76 9.71
C LEU A 42 -27.47 4.70 9.73
N ALA A 43 -28.13 4.48 8.59
CA ALA A 43 -29.17 3.44 8.49
C ALA A 43 -28.56 2.04 8.65
N ARG A 44 -27.42 1.78 7.99
CA ARG A 44 -26.73 0.48 8.04
C ARG A 44 -26.02 0.21 9.36
N ALA A 45 -25.46 1.26 9.96
CA ALA A 45 -24.76 1.16 11.24
C ALA A 45 -25.69 1.18 12.47
N ARG A 46 -26.99 1.46 12.30
CA ARG A 46 -27.95 1.58 13.42
C ARG A 46 -27.95 0.31 14.29
N GLY A 47 -27.75 0.48 15.59
CA GLY A 47 -27.73 -0.59 16.59
C GLY A 47 -26.49 -1.49 16.50
N ALA A 48 -25.49 -1.16 15.70
CA ALA A 48 -24.22 -1.88 15.68
C ALA A 48 -23.42 -1.58 16.96
N GLU A 49 -22.96 -2.62 17.64
CA GLU A 49 -22.03 -2.50 18.77
C GLU A 49 -20.57 -2.44 18.28
N VAL A 50 -20.26 -3.13 17.19
CA VAL A 50 -18.95 -3.09 16.57
C VAL A 50 -19.09 -2.83 15.07
N LEU A 51 -18.40 -1.80 14.57
CA LEU A 51 -18.30 -1.50 13.16
C LEU A 51 -16.95 -1.95 12.59
N PHE A 52 -16.99 -2.56 11.41
CA PHE A 52 -15.82 -2.83 10.58
C PHE A 52 -15.85 -1.90 9.38
N THR A 53 -14.74 -1.25 9.09
CA THR A 53 -14.59 -0.37 7.92
C THR A 53 -13.19 -0.47 7.33
N ASN A 54 -13.08 -0.32 6.02
CA ASN A 54 -11.80 -0.15 5.32
C ASN A 54 -11.66 1.29 4.79
N LYS A 55 -12.68 1.78 4.07
CA LYS A 55 -12.67 3.09 3.39
C LYS A 55 -13.89 3.97 3.71
N THR A 56 -14.95 3.40 4.28
CA THR A 56 -16.11 4.20 4.71
C THR A 56 -15.71 5.10 5.85
N VAL A 57 -15.89 6.41 5.66
CA VAL A 57 -15.49 7.43 6.64
C VAL A 57 -16.43 7.43 7.83
N LEU A 58 -15.88 7.42 9.02
CA LEU A 58 -16.55 7.60 10.31
C LEU A 58 -16.06 8.91 10.93
N ASP A 59 -16.71 10.00 10.58
CA ASP A 59 -16.43 11.33 11.14
C ASP A 59 -17.06 11.49 12.54
N ALA A 60 -16.82 12.63 13.15
CA ALA A 60 -17.35 12.95 14.49
C ALA A 60 -18.89 12.90 14.55
N ALA A 61 -19.57 13.35 13.49
CA ALA A 61 -21.03 13.36 13.42
C ALA A 61 -21.59 11.93 13.34
N ALA A 62 -20.99 11.09 12.50
CA ALA A 62 -21.37 9.67 12.38
C ALA A 62 -21.15 8.93 13.70
N ILE A 63 -19.99 9.12 14.35
CA ILE A 63 -19.70 8.50 15.64
C ILE A 63 -20.69 8.96 16.72
N ALA A 64 -21.03 10.25 16.76
CA ALA A 64 -21.98 10.79 17.73
C ALA A 64 -23.41 10.24 17.54
N ALA A 65 -23.81 9.96 16.30
CA ALA A 65 -25.14 9.46 15.95
C ALA A 65 -25.35 7.96 16.21
N LEU A 66 -24.34 7.23 16.68
CA LEU A 66 -24.37 5.77 16.91
C LEU A 66 -24.18 5.46 18.41
N PRO A 67 -25.22 5.64 19.26
CA PRO A 67 -25.10 5.53 20.71
C PRO A 67 -24.66 4.12 21.17
N GLU A 68 -25.04 3.07 20.46
CA GLU A 68 -24.68 1.67 20.77
C GLU A 68 -23.26 1.29 20.37
N LEU A 69 -22.56 2.14 19.61
CA LEU A 69 -21.20 1.85 19.12
C LEU A 69 -20.20 1.76 20.28
N ARG A 70 -19.55 0.61 20.40
CA ARG A 70 -18.59 0.27 21.47
C ARG A 70 -17.17 0.08 20.94
N ALA A 71 -16.98 -0.27 19.66
CA ALA A 71 -15.66 -0.40 19.04
C ALA A 71 -15.72 -0.20 17.52
N VAL A 72 -14.59 0.24 16.92
CA VAL A 72 -14.38 0.29 15.48
C VAL A 72 -13.18 -0.58 15.13
N MET A 73 -13.33 -1.49 14.15
CA MET A 73 -12.30 -2.36 13.62
C MET A 73 -11.96 -1.89 12.19
N VAL A 74 -10.81 -1.27 12.01
CA VAL A 74 -10.36 -0.82 10.68
C VAL A 74 -9.68 -1.98 9.96
N LEU A 75 -10.24 -2.41 8.84
CA LEU A 75 -9.72 -3.51 8.00
C LEU A 75 -8.54 -3.04 7.13
N ALA A 76 -7.59 -2.34 7.75
CA ALA A 76 -6.38 -1.81 7.11
C ALA A 76 -5.33 -1.47 8.17
N THR A 77 -4.08 -1.24 7.73
CA THR A 77 -3.05 -0.62 8.58
C THR A 77 -3.31 0.88 8.75
N GLY A 78 -3.70 1.60 7.68
CA GLY A 78 -4.07 3.02 7.76
C GLY A 78 -5.48 3.19 8.33
N TYR A 79 -5.68 4.17 9.19
CA TYR A 79 -6.92 4.41 9.94
C TYR A 79 -7.45 5.85 9.83
N ASN A 80 -6.97 6.59 8.86
CA ASN A 80 -7.37 7.98 8.63
C ASN A 80 -8.84 8.18 8.20
N VAL A 81 -9.58 7.10 8.01
CA VAL A 81 -11.03 7.10 7.74
C VAL A 81 -11.87 7.24 9.01
N VAL A 82 -11.27 7.18 10.21
CA VAL A 82 -11.98 7.31 11.48
C VAL A 82 -11.49 8.54 12.23
N ASP A 83 -12.42 9.36 12.72
CA ASP A 83 -12.11 10.44 13.65
C ASP A 83 -11.73 9.86 15.02
N LEU A 84 -10.42 9.74 15.25
CA LEU A 84 -9.87 9.15 16.48
C LEU A 84 -10.19 9.97 17.72
N ALA A 85 -10.27 11.29 17.61
CA ALA A 85 -10.55 12.18 18.73
C ALA A 85 -12.01 12.03 19.18
N ALA A 86 -12.95 12.02 18.24
CA ALA A 86 -14.36 11.78 18.52
C ALA A 86 -14.60 10.38 19.09
N ALA A 87 -13.95 9.35 18.57
CA ALA A 87 -14.02 7.99 19.09
C ALA A 87 -13.48 7.92 20.54
N ALA A 88 -12.31 8.53 20.80
CA ALA A 88 -11.70 8.56 22.13
C ALA A 88 -12.58 9.30 23.15
N ALA A 89 -13.17 10.44 22.77
CA ALA A 89 -14.08 11.20 23.64
C ALA A 89 -15.31 10.39 24.09
N ARG A 90 -15.72 9.39 23.29
CA ARG A 90 -16.80 8.46 23.61
C ARG A 90 -16.34 7.15 24.27
N GLY A 91 -15.05 6.99 24.53
CA GLY A 91 -14.50 5.73 25.06
C GLY A 91 -14.60 4.56 24.07
N VAL A 92 -14.71 4.85 22.76
CA VAL A 92 -14.79 3.84 21.69
C VAL A 92 -13.39 3.53 21.19
N PRO A 93 -12.81 2.33 21.45
CA PRO A 93 -11.53 1.93 20.89
C PRO A 93 -11.63 1.76 19.38
N VAL A 94 -10.61 2.28 18.68
CA VAL A 94 -10.39 2.07 17.26
C VAL A 94 -9.20 1.13 17.10
N CYS A 95 -9.42 -0.05 16.54
CA CYS A 95 -8.39 -1.07 16.32
C CYS A 95 -8.07 -1.17 14.84
N ASN A 96 -6.78 -1.15 14.48
CA ASN A 96 -6.34 -1.37 13.11
C ASN A 96 -5.74 -2.77 12.90
N VAL A 97 -5.30 -3.08 11.68
CA VAL A 97 -4.63 -4.34 11.36
C VAL A 97 -3.20 -4.06 10.90
N PRO A 98 -2.22 -4.07 11.81
CA PRO A 98 -0.82 -3.90 11.43
C PRO A 98 -0.20 -5.20 10.90
N GLY A 99 0.84 -5.08 10.05
CA GLY A 99 1.76 -6.18 9.73
C GLY A 99 1.22 -7.30 8.84
N TYR A 100 0.03 -7.19 8.26
CA TYR A 100 -0.54 -8.23 7.41
C TYR A 100 0.03 -8.27 5.99
N SER A 101 0.44 -7.13 5.45
CA SER A 101 0.77 -6.94 4.04
C SER A 101 2.26 -6.98 3.64
N PRO A 102 3.27 -6.92 4.52
CA PRO A 102 4.66 -6.78 4.10
C PRO A 102 5.13 -7.80 3.04
N PRO A 103 4.80 -9.11 3.11
CA PRO A 103 5.19 -10.04 2.06
C PRO A 103 4.54 -9.75 0.71
N ALA A 104 3.25 -9.40 0.70
CA ALA A 104 2.50 -9.10 -0.53
C ALA A 104 3.04 -7.83 -1.20
N VAL A 105 3.22 -6.75 -0.42
CA VAL A 105 3.74 -5.48 -0.95
C VAL A 105 5.17 -5.65 -1.47
N ALA A 106 6.04 -6.38 -0.76
CA ALA A 106 7.40 -6.61 -1.20
C ALA A 106 7.45 -7.44 -2.50
N GLN A 107 6.60 -8.45 -2.63
CA GLN A 107 6.46 -9.21 -3.88
C GLN A 107 5.98 -8.31 -5.03
N HIS A 108 4.99 -7.45 -4.81
CA HIS A 108 4.49 -6.52 -5.82
C HIS A 108 5.58 -5.53 -6.26
N VAL A 109 6.36 -4.96 -5.33
CA VAL A 109 7.49 -4.09 -5.65
C VAL A 109 8.48 -4.79 -6.57
N MET A 110 8.88 -6.03 -6.24
CA MET A 110 9.81 -6.77 -7.10
C MET A 110 9.19 -7.13 -8.45
N ALA A 111 7.89 -7.46 -8.51
CA ALA A 111 7.20 -7.76 -9.76
C ALA A 111 7.23 -6.56 -10.73
N VAL A 112 6.94 -5.35 -10.25
CA VAL A 112 6.95 -4.14 -11.10
C VAL A 112 8.38 -3.71 -11.45
N VAL A 113 9.35 -3.89 -10.55
CA VAL A 113 10.77 -3.66 -10.86
C VAL A 113 11.24 -4.61 -11.95
N LEU A 114 10.99 -5.90 -11.82
CA LEU A 114 11.36 -6.90 -12.83
C LEU A 114 10.69 -6.60 -14.18
N GLU A 115 9.42 -6.19 -14.20
CA GLU A 115 8.76 -5.79 -15.45
C GLU A 115 9.42 -4.57 -16.10
N LEU A 116 9.78 -3.54 -15.33
CA LEU A 116 10.43 -2.33 -15.84
C LEU A 116 11.85 -2.59 -16.38
N PHE A 117 12.55 -3.59 -15.86
CA PHE A 117 13.91 -3.93 -16.28
C PHE A 117 13.97 -5.05 -17.33
N SER A 118 13.08 -6.04 -17.26
CA SER A 118 13.08 -7.21 -18.15
C SER A 118 12.10 -7.09 -19.32
N HIS A 119 11.13 -6.18 -19.26
CA HIS A 119 10.11 -5.93 -20.30
C HIS A 119 9.37 -7.20 -20.76
N VAL A 120 9.08 -8.12 -19.83
CA VAL A 120 8.49 -9.44 -20.13
C VAL A 120 7.15 -9.31 -20.86
N SER A 121 6.28 -8.43 -20.35
CA SER A 121 4.94 -8.21 -20.95
C SER A 121 5.02 -7.58 -22.35
N LEU A 122 6.01 -6.73 -22.61
CA LEU A 122 6.25 -6.12 -23.93
C LEU A 122 6.57 -7.21 -24.95
N HIS A 123 7.57 -8.04 -24.66
CA HIS A 123 8.02 -9.10 -25.56
C HIS A 123 6.97 -10.21 -25.72
N ALA A 124 6.28 -10.59 -24.63
CA ALA A 124 5.18 -11.57 -24.70
C ALA A 124 4.04 -11.12 -25.62
N ARG A 125 3.66 -9.83 -25.57
CA ARG A 125 2.67 -9.28 -26.52
C ARG A 125 3.16 -9.29 -27.96
N ALA A 126 4.42 -8.94 -28.20
CA ALA A 126 5.00 -8.97 -29.54
C ALA A 126 5.05 -10.41 -30.13
N VAL A 127 5.36 -11.41 -29.31
CA VAL A 127 5.31 -12.84 -29.70
C VAL A 127 3.87 -13.25 -30.01
N ALA A 128 2.91 -12.91 -29.15
CA ALA A 128 1.49 -13.21 -29.38
C ALA A 128 0.92 -12.55 -30.65
N ALA A 129 1.48 -11.40 -31.04
CA ALA A 129 1.16 -10.73 -32.30
C ALA A 129 1.83 -11.35 -33.56
N GLY A 130 2.57 -12.47 -33.41
CA GLY A 130 3.20 -13.19 -34.52
C GLY A 130 4.61 -12.72 -34.90
N ARG A 131 5.12 -11.64 -34.28
CA ARG A 131 6.41 -11.01 -34.68
C ARG A 131 7.59 -11.95 -34.63
N TRP A 132 7.63 -12.92 -33.70
CA TRP A 132 8.77 -13.84 -33.63
C TRP A 132 8.85 -14.79 -34.85
N ALA A 133 7.70 -15.23 -35.36
CA ALA A 133 7.66 -16.08 -36.52
C ALA A 133 8.12 -15.37 -37.82
N GLU A 134 8.10 -14.04 -37.82
CA GLU A 134 8.51 -13.21 -38.96
C GLU A 134 10.00 -12.77 -38.90
N GLN A 135 10.71 -13.10 -37.78
CA GLN A 135 12.12 -12.72 -37.64
C GLN A 135 13.06 -13.67 -38.35
N PRO A 136 14.13 -13.15 -38.95
CA PRO A 136 15.18 -13.99 -39.54
C PRO A 136 16.06 -14.67 -38.49
N ASP A 137 16.10 -14.11 -37.25
CA ASP A 137 16.94 -14.57 -36.17
C ASP A 137 16.14 -15.35 -35.13
N PHE A 138 16.84 -16.15 -34.30
CA PHE A 138 16.21 -16.95 -33.23
C PHE A 138 15.67 -16.10 -32.09
N CYS A 139 15.99 -14.82 -32.00
CA CYS A 139 15.54 -13.89 -30.97
C CYS A 139 15.37 -12.46 -31.54
N PHE A 140 14.63 -11.65 -30.80
CA PHE A 140 14.53 -10.19 -31.02
C PHE A 140 14.23 -9.49 -29.69
N TRP A 141 14.46 -8.20 -29.63
CA TRP A 141 14.00 -7.34 -28.53
C TRP A 141 13.61 -5.95 -29.05
N ASP A 142 12.51 -5.43 -28.52
CA ASP A 142 12.07 -4.06 -28.76
C ASP A 142 12.74 -3.08 -27.79
N LYS A 143 13.01 -3.57 -26.59
CA LYS A 143 13.72 -2.86 -25.54
C LYS A 143 14.64 -3.85 -24.83
N ALA A 144 15.92 -3.53 -24.79
CA ALA A 144 16.91 -4.44 -24.20
C ALA A 144 16.63 -4.70 -22.73
N PRO A 145 16.55 -5.95 -22.28
CA PRO A 145 16.48 -6.28 -20.86
C PRO A 145 17.74 -5.80 -20.13
N VAL A 146 17.59 -5.46 -18.85
CA VAL A 146 18.68 -4.96 -18.00
C VAL A 146 18.76 -5.80 -16.74
N GLU A 147 19.96 -6.25 -16.38
CA GLU A 147 20.21 -7.02 -15.15
C GLU A 147 20.16 -6.13 -13.91
N LEU A 148 19.68 -6.69 -12.80
CA LEU A 148 19.61 -6.01 -11.49
C LEU A 148 20.93 -6.15 -10.71
N GLU A 149 21.70 -7.21 -10.93
CA GLU A 149 22.93 -7.48 -10.20
C GLU A 149 23.92 -6.30 -10.27
N GLY A 150 24.48 -5.94 -9.11
CA GLY A 150 25.41 -4.81 -8.97
C GLY A 150 24.77 -3.42 -9.00
N LYS A 151 23.47 -3.29 -9.34
CA LYS A 151 22.75 -2.01 -9.29
C LYS A 151 22.39 -1.63 -7.86
N THR A 152 22.06 -0.36 -7.66
CA THR A 152 21.70 0.18 -6.34
C THR A 152 20.18 0.28 -6.19
N PHE A 153 19.64 -0.33 -5.14
CA PHE A 153 18.24 -0.23 -4.73
C PHE A 153 18.10 0.71 -3.54
N GLY A 154 17.52 1.87 -3.75
CA GLY A 154 17.22 2.87 -2.73
C GLY A 154 15.87 2.61 -2.06
N VAL A 155 15.88 2.45 -0.74
CA VAL A 155 14.69 2.20 0.10
C VAL A 155 14.44 3.43 0.96
N VAL A 156 13.33 4.13 0.72
CA VAL A 156 12.91 5.27 1.53
C VAL A 156 11.88 4.81 2.57
N GLY A 157 12.32 4.70 3.84
CA GLY A 157 11.53 4.13 4.92
C GLY A 157 11.88 2.68 5.21
N PHE A 158 12.44 2.41 6.39
CA PHE A 158 12.95 1.08 6.80
C PHE A 158 12.07 0.43 7.87
N GLY A 159 10.75 0.43 7.64
CA GLY A 159 9.75 -0.33 8.39
C GLY A 159 9.67 -1.79 7.92
N ALA A 160 8.64 -2.54 8.35
CA ALA A 160 8.48 -3.95 8.01
C ALA A 160 8.44 -4.22 6.49
N ILE A 161 7.82 -3.34 5.70
CA ILE A 161 7.79 -3.43 4.24
C ILE A 161 9.17 -3.13 3.66
N GLY A 162 9.77 -1.99 4.01
CA GLY A 162 11.07 -1.58 3.49
C GLY A 162 12.17 -2.59 3.78
N GLN A 163 12.20 -3.19 4.98
CA GLN A 163 13.12 -4.27 5.33
C GLN A 163 12.92 -5.51 4.46
N LYS A 164 11.67 -5.89 4.19
CA LYS A 164 11.36 -7.04 3.35
C LYS A 164 11.76 -6.80 1.90
N VAL A 165 11.49 -5.61 1.36
CA VAL A 165 11.91 -5.20 0.00
C VAL A 165 13.44 -5.16 -0.10
N ALA A 166 14.13 -4.57 0.87
CA ALA A 166 15.58 -4.52 0.93
C ALA A 166 16.21 -5.92 0.89
N GLY A 167 15.67 -6.87 1.65
CA GLY A 167 16.13 -8.26 1.63
C GLY A 167 15.93 -8.95 0.28
N LEU A 168 14.81 -8.68 -0.41
CA LEU A 168 14.58 -9.21 -1.77
C LEU A 168 15.53 -8.55 -2.78
N ALA A 169 15.72 -7.24 -2.74
CA ALA A 169 16.68 -6.55 -3.61
C ALA A 169 18.11 -7.09 -3.43
N HIS A 170 18.53 -7.32 -2.17
CA HIS A 170 19.80 -7.97 -1.89
C HIS A 170 19.89 -9.38 -2.50
N ALA A 171 18.82 -10.18 -2.42
CA ALA A 171 18.79 -11.52 -3.01
C ALA A 171 18.90 -11.52 -4.54
N PHE A 172 18.60 -10.39 -5.20
CA PHE A 172 18.86 -10.16 -6.64
C PHE A 172 20.26 -9.58 -6.91
N GLY A 173 21.20 -9.63 -5.96
CA GLY A 173 22.55 -9.12 -6.12
C GLY A 173 22.68 -7.60 -6.13
N MET A 174 21.62 -6.86 -5.71
CA MET A 174 21.67 -5.40 -5.69
C MET A 174 22.36 -4.87 -4.42
N ARG A 175 22.98 -3.70 -4.54
CA ARG A 175 23.42 -2.89 -3.38
C ARG A 175 22.20 -2.22 -2.77
N VAL A 176 22.04 -2.31 -1.44
CA VAL A 176 20.90 -1.71 -0.74
C VAL A 176 21.33 -0.41 -0.08
N LEU A 177 20.65 0.68 -0.45
CA LEU A 177 20.85 2.00 0.14
C LEU A 177 19.54 2.43 0.84
N VAL A 178 19.61 2.81 2.11
CA VAL A 178 18.42 3.06 2.91
C VAL A 178 18.40 4.48 3.45
N HIS A 179 17.26 5.16 3.29
CA HIS A 179 16.96 6.36 4.05
C HIS A 179 15.92 6.07 5.14
N ALA A 180 16.29 6.31 6.40
CA ALA A 180 15.37 6.23 7.53
C ALA A 180 15.62 7.43 8.47
N PRO A 181 14.59 8.24 8.79
CA PRO A 181 14.76 9.44 9.62
C PRO A 181 15.08 9.11 11.09
N ARG A 182 14.85 7.86 11.51
CA ARG A 182 15.19 7.37 12.85
C ARG A 182 16.21 6.24 12.72
N PRO A 183 17.18 6.14 13.65
CA PRO A 183 18.14 5.04 13.68
C PRO A 183 17.44 3.68 13.64
N LYS A 184 17.98 2.79 12.82
CA LYS A 184 17.51 1.41 12.67
C LYS A 184 18.71 0.48 12.70
N PRO A 185 18.59 -0.75 13.22
CA PRO A 185 19.65 -1.73 13.08
C PRO A 185 19.88 -2.05 11.61
N ALA A 186 21.15 -2.16 11.20
CA ALA A 186 21.51 -2.67 9.91
C ALA A 186 21.15 -4.17 9.82
N PRO A 187 20.75 -4.67 8.65
CA PRO A 187 20.57 -6.10 8.44
C PRO A 187 21.93 -6.81 8.42
N GLY A 188 21.95 -8.14 8.60
CA GLY A 188 23.18 -8.94 8.60
C GLY A 188 23.71 -9.28 7.20
N TYR A 189 23.48 -8.45 6.17
CA TYR A 189 23.94 -8.68 4.79
C TYR A 189 24.60 -7.43 4.20
N GLU A 190 25.50 -7.64 3.26
CA GLU A 190 26.23 -6.61 2.51
C GLU A 190 26.10 -6.87 0.99
N PRO A 191 26.20 -5.85 0.11
CA PRO A 191 26.43 -4.44 0.46
C PRO A 191 25.16 -3.71 0.90
N PHE A 192 25.23 -3.05 2.05
CA PHE A 192 24.16 -2.28 2.67
C PHE A 192 24.71 -0.99 3.28
N ALA A 193 24.01 0.14 3.12
CA ALA A 193 24.34 1.40 3.80
C ALA A 193 23.11 2.25 4.11
N PHE A 194 23.19 3.09 5.14
CA PHE A 194 22.28 4.21 5.35
C PHE A 194 22.82 5.47 4.68
N ALA A 195 21.93 6.27 4.09
CA ALA A 195 22.29 7.49 3.37
C ALA A 195 21.31 8.64 3.61
N GLY A 196 21.77 9.84 3.29
CA GLY A 196 20.92 11.01 3.16
C GLY A 196 19.89 10.81 2.04
N LEU A 197 18.75 11.52 2.14
CA LEU A 197 17.66 11.32 1.16
C LEU A 197 18.11 11.69 -0.27
N ASP A 198 18.74 12.85 -0.45
CA ASP A 198 19.20 13.31 -1.78
C ASP A 198 20.33 12.43 -2.33
N GLU A 199 21.23 11.94 -1.49
CA GLU A 199 22.27 10.97 -1.85
C GLU A 199 21.64 9.66 -2.35
N LEU A 200 20.61 9.15 -1.65
CA LEU A 200 19.89 7.96 -2.07
C LEU A 200 19.28 8.16 -3.47
N PHE A 201 18.61 9.28 -3.73
CA PHE A 201 18.04 9.57 -5.04
C PHE A 201 19.09 9.62 -6.15
N ALA A 202 20.25 10.23 -5.89
CA ALA A 202 21.34 10.37 -6.86
C ALA A 202 22.05 9.03 -7.16
N ALA A 203 22.24 8.18 -6.15
CA ALA A 203 23.01 6.95 -6.28
C ALA A 203 22.20 5.75 -6.80
N SER A 204 20.87 5.77 -6.67
CA SER A 204 20.04 4.59 -6.91
C SER A 204 19.66 4.39 -8.37
N ASP A 205 19.56 3.11 -8.78
CA ASP A 205 18.98 2.67 -10.04
C ASP A 205 17.47 2.37 -9.87
N VAL A 206 17.06 2.04 -8.65
CA VAL A 206 15.66 1.92 -8.23
C VAL A 206 15.49 2.73 -6.95
N VAL A 207 14.49 3.61 -6.90
CA VAL A 207 14.04 4.27 -5.66
C VAL A 207 12.65 3.77 -5.32
N SER A 208 12.47 3.18 -4.12
CA SER A 208 11.19 2.63 -3.68
C SER A 208 10.75 3.24 -2.35
N LEU A 209 9.51 3.73 -2.32
CA LEU A 209 8.95 4.47 -1.19
C LEU A 209 8.16 3.55 -0.26
N HIS A 210 8.53 3.55 1.04
CA HIS A 210 7.92 2.72 2.10
C HIS A 210 7.74 3.49 3.41
N CYS A 211 7.77 4.82 3.35
CA CYS A 211 7.52 5.68 4.50
C CYS A 211 6.03 6.05 4.60
N PRO A 212 5.51 6.34 5.80
CA PRO A 212 4.19 6.93 5.97
C PRO A 212 4.16 8.36 5.41
N LEU A 213 2.99 8.81 5.00
CA LEU A 213 2.75 10.22 4.67
C LEU A 213 2.68 11.05 5.96
N THR A 214 3.38 12.17 5.97
CA THR A 214 3.32 13.22 7.00
C THR A 214 3.24 14.60 6.32
N ALA A 215 2.95 15.65 7.05
CA ALA A 215 2.94 17.01 6.50
C ALA A 215 4.31 17.43 5.92
N GLU A 216 5.41 16.94 6.54
CA GLU A 216 6.78 17.31 6.17
C GLU A 216 7.28 16.59 4.91
N ASN A 217 6.67 15.45 4.53
CA ASN A 217 7.10 14.66 3.39
C ASN A 217 6.10 14.62 2.23
N GLU A 218 5.05 15.42 2.28
CA GLU A 218 4.17 15.62 1.13
C GLU A 218 4.98 16.19 -0.04
N ASN A 219 4.79 15.63 -1.25
CA ASN A 219 5.58 15.94 -2.44
C ASN A 219 7.11 15.79 -2.24
N MET A 220 7.54 14.89 -1.35
CA MET A 220 8.98 14.70 -1.15
C MET A 220 9.70 14.28 -2.45
N VAL A 221 9.01 13.61 -3.37
CA VAL A 221 9.51 13.33 -4.72
C VAL A 221 9.01 14.45 -5.64
N ASP A 222 9.74 15.55 -5.65
CA ASP A 222 9.52 16.75 -6.43
C ASP A 222 10.42 16.80 -7.68
N ALA A 223 10.28 17.85 -8.50
CA ALA A 223 11.09 18.06 -9.70
C ALA A 223 12.60 18.08 -9.39
N ARG A 224 13.01 18.65 -8.23
CA ARG A 224 14.40 18.73 -7.82
C ARG A 224 14.98 17.32 -7.53
N ARG A 225 14.27 16.47 -6.78
CA ARG A 225 14.73 15.11 -6.49
C ARG A 225 14.66 14.20 -7.70
N LEU A 226 13.64 14.36 -8.54
CA LEU A 226 13.59 13.65 -9.83
C LEU A 226 14.79 14.00 -10.72
N ALA A 227 15.26 15.23 -10.69
CA ALA A 227 16.46 15.67 -11.42
C ALA A 227 17.78 15.11 -10.85
N LEU A 228 17.83 14.67 -9.60
CA LEU A 228 18.97 13.97 -9.02
C LEU A 228 19.08 12.52 -9.49
N MET A 229 17.97 11.89 -9.88
CA MET A 229 17.95 10.49 -10.27
C MET A 229 18.72 10.26 -11.57
N LYS A 230 19.31 9.07 -11.70
CA LYS A 230 19.93 8.65 -12.96
C LYS A 230 18.89 8.61 -14.08
N PRO A 231 19.24 8.96 -15.32
CA PRO A 231 18.29 8.90 -16.46
C PRO A 231 17.69 7.52 -16.71
N THR A 232 18.40 6.46 -16.30
CA THR A 232 17.94 5.06 -16.40
C THR A 232 17.21 4.56 -15.15
N ALA A 233 17.19 5.35 -14.08
CA ALA A 233 16.58 4.93 -12.81
C ALA A 233 15.05 4.84 -12.91
N VAL A 234 14.47 4.03 -12.03
CA VAL A 234 13.01 3.88 -11.88
C VAL A 234 12.55 4.26 -10.49
N LEU A 235 11.36 4.86 -10.43
CA LEU A 235 10.68 5.19 -9.17
C LEU A 235 9.56 4.20 -8.90
N VAL A 236 9.47 3.66 -7.68
CA VAL A 236 8.38 2.78 -7.23
C VAL A 236 7.68 3.40 -6.02
N ASN A 237 6.36 3.51 -6.08
CA ASN A 237 5.56 3.98 -4.96
C ASN A 237 4.38 3.03 -4.67
N THR A 238 4.49 2.30 -3.56
CA THR A 238 3.43 1.46 -2.99
C THR A 238 3.01 1.96 -1.59
N ALA A 239 3.37 3.20 -1.25
CA ALA A 239 3.11 3.79 0.06
C ALA A 239 1.90 4.73 0.06
N ARG A 240 2.07 5.96 -0.40
CA ARG A 240 1.01 6.98 -0.52
C ARG A 240 1.25 7.86 -1.74
N GLY A 241 0.20 8.15 -2.52
CA GLY A 241 0.30 8.96 -3.72
C GLY A 241 0.83 10.37 -3.47
N GLN A 242 0.43 10.98 -2.35
CA GLN A 242 0.82 12.34 -1.98
C GLN A 242 2.34 12.51 -1.69
N LEU A 243 3.11 11.42 -1.60
CA LEU A 243 4.58 11.51 -1.50
C LEU A 243 5.23 11.99 -2.79
N VAL A 244 4.53 11.91 -3.92
CA VAL A 244 5.03 12.22 -5.26
C VAL A 244 4.26 13.40 -5.84
N ASP A 245 4.99 14.37 -6.40
CA ASP A 245 4.44 15.35 -7.31
C ASP A 245 4.19 14.68 -8.67
N GLU A 246 2.92 14.32 -8.92
CA GLU A 246 2.51 13.58 -10.12
C GLU A 246 2.77 14.37 -11.41
N ALA A 247 2.64 15.70 -11.38
CA ALA A 247 2.91 16.54 -12.54
C ALA A 247 4.41 16.60 -12.86
N ALA A 248 5.25 16.74 -11.84
CA ALA A 248 6.70 16.72 -12.00
C ALA A 248 7.19 15.34 -12.48
N LEU A 249 6.62 14.25 -11.97
CA LEU A 249 6.97 12.90 -12.40
C LEU A 249 6.57 12.66 -13.87
N ALA A 250 5.35 13.02 -14.26
CA ALA A 250 4.88 12.89 -15.64
C ALA A 250 5.76 13.72 -16.61
N ALA A 251 6.14 14.96 -16.23
CA ALA A 251 7.05 15.79 -17.01
C ALA A 251 8.45 15.16 -17.15
N ALA A 252 9.00 14.56 -16.07
CA ALA A 252 10.30 13.91 -16.10
C ALA A 252 10.29 12.67 -17.03
N LEU A 253 9.24 11.85 -16.97
CA LEU A 253 9.05 10.70 -17.83
C LEU A 253 8.90 11.11 -19.31
N THR A 254 8.07 12.11 -19.59
CA THR A 254 7.83 12.62 -20.95
C THR A 254 9.10 13.19 -21.56
N ALA A 255 9.94 13.84 -20.77
CA ALA A 255 11.23 14.39 -21.20
C ALA A 255 12.35 13.33 -21.27
N GLY A 256 12.07 12.05 -20.99
CA GLY A 256 13.07 10.97 -20.99
C GLY A 256 14.16 11.14 -19.93
N ARG A 257 13.92 11.92 -18.88
CA ARG A 257 14.88 12.16 -17.79
C ARG A 257 14.83 11.11 -16.70
N LEU A 258 13.89 10.17 -16.79
CA LEU A 258 13.74 9.02 -15.89
C LEU A 258 13.41 7.78 -16.71
N GLY A 259 14.00 6.64 -16.36
CA GLY A 259 13.84 5.37 -17.09
C GLY A 259 12.42 4.82 -17.01
N GLY A 260 11.71 5.03 -15.89
CA GLY A 260 10.34 4.61 -15.71
C GLY A 260 9.81 4.87 -14.29
N ALA A 261 8.54 4.59 -14.09
CA ALA A 261 7.92 4.61 -12.78
C ALA A 261 6.86 3.49 -12.65
N ALA A 262 6.67 2.99 -11.43
CA ALA A 262 5.57 2.10 -11.08
C ALA A 262 4.88 2.60 -9.80
N LEU A 263 3.60 2.92 -9.90
CA LEU A 263 2.84 3.44 -8.77
C LEU A 263 1.58 2.58 -8.55
N ASP A 264 1.47 2.04 -7.35
CA ASP A 264 0.25 1.34 -6.90
C ASP A 264 -0.74 2.31 -6.23
N VAL A 265 -0.29 3.53 -5.97
CA VAL A 265 -1.05 4.58 -5.29
C VAL A 265 -0.91 5.91 -6.01
N VAL A 266 -1.99 6.70 -6.02
CA VAL A 266 -2.04 8.05 -6.61
C VAL A 266 -2.59 9.05 -5.59
N ARG A 267 -2.40 10.35 -5.87
CA ARG A 267 -2.80 11.44 -4.95
C ARG A 267 -4.29 11.39 -4.61
N VAL A 268 -5.13 11.13 -5.61
CA VAL A 268 -6.59 11.00 -5.46
C VAL A 268 -7.02 9.64 -5.97
N GLU A 269 -7.56 8.81 -5.09
CA GLU A 269 -8.07 7.47 -5.37
C GLU A 269 -9.59 7.41 -5.24
N PRO A 270 -10.30 6.87 -6.26
CA PRO A 270 -9.83 6.35 -7.55
C PRO A 270 -9.17 7.43 -8.42
N ILE A 271 -8.22 6.99 -9.28
CA ILE A 271 -7.52 7.90 -10.19
C ILE A 271 -8.49 8.69 -11.06
N GLN A 272 -8.24 9.99 -11.21
CA GLN A 272 -9.10 10.86 -12.00
C GLN A 272 -8.72 10.79 -13.50
N PRO A 273 -9.68 10.90 -14.43
CA PRO A 273 -9.43 10.78 -15.87
C PRO A 273 -8.38 11.75 -16.42
N GLY A 274 -8.19 12.93 -15.79
CA GLY A 274 -7.19 13.94 -16.18
C GLY A 274 -5.83 13.76 -15.50
N ASN A 275 -5.59 12.69 -14.77
CA ASN A 275 -4.30 12.48 -14.09
C ASN A 275 -3.17 12.35 -15.13
N PRO A 276 -2.10 13.17 -15.05
CA PRO A 276 -1.05 13.20 -16.08
C PRO A 276 -0.25 11.89 -16.18
N LEU A 277 -0.25 11.07 -15.15
CA LEU A 277 0.44 9.78 -15.15
C LEU A 277 -0.21 8.76 -16.09
N LEU A 278 -1.50 8.90 -16.41
CA LEU A 278 -2.21 7.98 -17.32
C LEU A 278 -1.64 7.98 -18.75
N SER A 279 -1.05 9.10 -19.17
CA SER A 279 -0.44 9.24 -20.51
C SER A 279 1.08 9.33 -20.48
N ALA A 280 1.70 9.30 -19.30
CA ALA A 280 3.15 9.38 -19.17
C ALA A 280 3.82 8.08 -19.70
N PRO A 281 4.87 8.20 -20.54
CA PRO A 281 5.57 7.02 -21.06
C PRO A 281 6.30 6.28 -19.94
N ASN A 282 6.41 4.96 -20.06
CA ASN A 282 7.07 4.08 -19.09
C ASN A 282 6.53 4.23 -17.65
N CYS A 283 5.28 4.64 -17.51
CA CYS A 283 4.58 4.72 -16.23
C CYS A 283 3.62 3.54 -16.08
N MET A 284 3.90 2.66 -15.12
CA MET A 284 3.03 1.53 -14.78
C MET A 284 2.18 1.93 -13.57
N LEU A 285 0.85 1.84 -13.72
CA LEU A 285 -0.11 2.12 -12.64
C LEU A 285 -0.87 0.85 -12.29
N THR A 286 -1.01 0.57 -11.00
CA THR A 286 -1.86 -0.49 -10.48
C THR A 286 -2.84 0.09 -9.46
N PRO A 287 -4.07 -0.46 -9.33
CA PRO A 287 -5.16 0.20 -8.61
C PRO A 287 -5.15 -0.11 -7.12
N HIS A 288 -4.07 0.24 -6.41
CA HIS A 288 -3.86 0.06 -4.96
C HIS A 288 -4.07 -1.40 -4.51
N VAL A 289 -3.41 -2.33 -5.21
CA VAL A 289 -3.55 -3.78 -5.02
C VAL A 289 -2.29 -4.47 -4.47
N ALA A 290 -1.21 -3.74 -4.22
CA ALA A 290 0.04 -4.31 -3.72
C ALA A 290 -0.15 -5.14 -2.42
N TRP A 291 -1.16 -4.80 -1.61
CA TRP A 291 -1.53 -5.49 -0.37
C TRP A 291 -2.48 -6.67 -0.58
N ALA A 292 -3.16 -6.78 -1.74
CA ALA A 292 -4.43 -7.49 -1.90
C ALA A 292 -4.29 -8.99 -2.25
N THR A 293 -3.13 -9.62 -2.04
CA THR A 293 -3.03 -11.08 -2.22
C THR A 293 -4.00 -11.81 -1.29
N ARG A 294 -4.48 -12.99 -1.70
CA ARG A 294 -5.38 -13.81 -0.90
C ARG A 294 -4.81 -14.07 0.50
N GLU A 295 -3.53 -14.40 0.58
CA GLU A 295 -2.82 -14.71 1.84
C GLU A 295 -2.74 -13.46 2.74
N ALA A 296 -2.53 -12.27 2.17
CA ALA A 296 -2.51 -11.03 2.95
C ALA A 296 -3.92 -10.68 3.46
N ARG A 297 -4.96 -10.84 2.63
CA ARG A 297 -6.35 -10.63 3.04
C ARG A 297 -6.78 -11.64 4.11
N GLN A 298 -6.34 -12.91 4.02
CA GLN A 298 -6.59 -13.90 5.07
C GLN A 298 -5.92 -13.50 6.38
N ARG A 299 -4.63 -13.11 6.37
CA ARG A 299 -3.94 -12.61 7.57
C ARG A 299 -4.63 -11.38 8.17
N LEU A 300 -5.13 -10.48 7.32
CA LEU A 300 -5.89 -9.32 7.75
C LEU A 300 -7.15 -9.75 8.52
N MET A 301 -7.92 -10.70 7.96
CA MET A 301 -9.13 -11.21 8.59
C MET A 301 -8.86 -11.93 9.92
N ASP A 302 -7.76 -12.69 9.98
CA ASP A 302 -7.35 -13.39 11.22
C ASP A 302 -7.01 -12.38 12.33
N ILE A 303 -6.25 -11.31 12.01
CA ILE A 303 -5.91 -10.25 12.96
C ILE A 303 -7.18 -9.46 13.35
N ALA A 304 -8.08 -9.16 12.41
CA ALA A 304 -9.33 -8.47 12.69
C ALA A 304 -10.24 -9.30 13.62
N ALA A 305 -10.32 -10.62 13.40
CA ALA A 305 -11.03 -11.54 14.28
C ALA A 305 -10.40 -11.60 15.69
N ASP A 306 -9.08 -11.53 15.78
CA ASP A 306 -8.35 -11.49 17.05
C ASP A 306 -8.53 -10.15 17.78
N ASN A 307 -8.59 -9.02 17.04
CA ASN A 307 -8.94 -7.72 17.61
C ASN A 307 -10.35 -7.74 18.22
N LEU A 308 -11.33 -8.28 17.49
CA LEU A 308 -12.69 -8.44 17.97
C LEU A 308 -12.73 -9.30 19.24
N ARG A 309 -12.06 -10.46 19.23
CA ARG A 309 -11.98 -11.36 20.39
C ARG A 309 -11.36 -10.67 21.60
N GLY A 310 -10.27 -9.92 21.37
CA GLY A 310 -9.61 -9.13 22.39
C GLY A 310 -10.56 -8.07 22.99
N PHE A 311 -11.28 -7.34 22.17
CA PHE A 311 -12.26 -6.35 22.60
C PHE A 311 -13.39 -6.98 23.43
N LEU A 312 -14.01 -8.05 22.94
CA LEU A 312 -15.11 -8.74 23.62
C LEU A 312 -14.70 -9.35 24.96
N SER A 313 -13.42 -9.69 25.14
CA SER A 313 -12.85 -10.19 26.40
C SER A 313 -12.30 -9.08 27.31
N GLY A 314 -12.54 -7.79 27.02
CA GLY A 314 -12.05 -6.66 27.80
C GLY A 314 -10.56 -6.36 27.67
N ARG A 315 -9.89 -6.93 26.66
CA ARG A 315 -8.46 -6.76 26.36
C ARG A 315 -8.24 -6.36 24.91
N PRO A 316 -8.70 -5.14 24.49
CA PRO A 316 -8.59 -4.71 23.11
C PRO A 316 -7.12 -4.69 22.64
N ARG A 317 -6.88 -5.03 21.37
CA ARG A 317 -5.55 -5.11 20.74
C ARG A 317 -5.47 -4.15 19.56
N ASN A 318 -4.24 -3.75 19.23
CA ASN A 318 -3.97 -2.85 18.10
C ASN A 318 -4.80 -1.55 18.14
N VAL A 319 -5.05 -1.03 19.35
CA VAL A 319 -5.79 0.23 19.56
C VAL A 319 -4.91 1.39 19.11
N VAL A 320 -5.47 2.28 18.27
CA VAL A 320 -4.76 3.42 17.68
C VAL A 320 -5.19 4.78 18.22
N ASN A 321 -6.18 4.81 19.10
CA ASN A 321 -6.63 6.00 19.82
C ASN A 321 -6.49 5.84 21.34
N ALA A 322 -6.33 6.97 22.05
CA ALA A 322 -6.27 6.96 23.51
C ALA A 322 -7.71 6.81 24.07
N VAL A 323 -8.07 5.61 24.52
CA VAL A 323 -9.29 5.39 25.31
C VAL A 323 -8.90 5.38 26.79
N LYS A 324 -9.60 6.20 27.60
CA LYS A 324 -9.43 6.22 29.06
C LYS A 324 -10.20 5.09 29.72
#